data_6b630744e444b0f48317fc42eaddfa67
#
_entry.id   6b630744e444b0f48317fc42eaddfa67
#
_cell.length_a   1.000
_cell.length_b   1.000
_cell.length_c   1.000
_cell.angle_alpha   90.00
_cell.angle_beta   90.00
_cell.angle_gamma   90.00
#
_symmetry.space_group_name_H-M   'P 1'
#
loop_
_entity.id
_entity.type
_entity.pdbx_description
1 polymer ?
#
loop_
_entity_poly.entity_id
_entity_poly.type
_entity_poly.pdbx_seq_one_letter_code
_entity_poly.pdbx_strand_id
1 'polypeptide(L)'
;MKGNIATGITGGLLGFILAAAIASWQTIVVVVIIYALALFGNLATGLLYAKQTNSYSEEKGRQAVYKKGGVITGILVLFGLDLMIMGIARSADITYDVPFLGCIFTGYSAAHEFASMLHNIKKLGNKVPKAIENVAKKAEEALDQGKIPSFKEIIEGKDSGQDEN
;
A
#
# COMPACT_ATOMS: atom_id res chain seq x y z
N MET A 1 -35.11 -20.46 23.84
CA MET A 1 -34.02 -19.58 24.28
C MET A 1 -32.70 -19.66 23.51
N LYS A 2 -32.58 -20.38 22.38
CA LYS A 2 -31.32 -20.47 21.58
C LYS A 2 -31.14 -19.40 20.49
N GLY A 3 -32.18 -18.60 20.18
CA GLY A 3 -32.14 -17.59 19.12
C GLY A 3 -31.46 -16.26 19.48
N ASN A 4 -31.47 -15.87 20.76
CA ASN A 4 -31.03 -14.53 21.17
C ASN A 4 -29.51 -14.40 21.41
N ILE A 5 -28.80 -15.52 21.57
CA ILE A 5 -27.36 -15.50 21.83
C ILE A 5 -26.56 -15.24 20.54
N ALA A 6 -26.95 -15.90 19.44
CA ALA A 6 -26.29 -15.73 18.15
C ALA A 6 -26.43 -14.31 17.59
N THR A 7 -27.63 -13.70 17.71
CA THR A 7 -27.87 -12.31 17.30
C THR A 7 -27.15 -11.27 18.16
N GLY A 8 -26.97 -11.57 19.46
CA GLY A 8 -26.19 -10.70 20.35
C GLY A 8 -24.68 -10.69 20.04
N ILE A 9 -24.12 -11.86 19.74
CA ILE A 9 -22.70 -12.00 19.42
C ILE A 9 -22.35 -11.37 18.06
N THR A 10 -23.18 -11.60 17.03
CA THR A 10 -22.98 -11.01 15.68
C THR A 10 -23.18 -9.49 15.69
N GLY A 11 -24.16 -8.98 16.43
CA GLY A 11 -24.39 -7.55 16.59
C GLY A 11 -23.26 -6.86 17.34
N GLY A 12 -22.71 -7.50 18.36
CA GLY A 12 -21.55 -7.02 19.12
C GLY A 12 -20.29 -6.93 18.23
N LEU A 13 -19.96 -8.01 17.51
CA LEU A 13 -18.78 -8.05 16.63
C LEU A 13 -18.86 -7.00 15.51
N LEU A 14 -20.00 -6.90 14.83
CA LEU A 14 -20.23 -5.88 13.81
C LEU A 14 -20.13 -4.47 14.37
N GLY A 15 -20.68 -4.22 15.57
CA GLY A 15 -20.57 -2.94 16.25
C GLY A 15 -19.13 -2.55 16.57
N PHE A 16 -18.31 -3.49 17.04
CA PHE A 16 -16.88 -3.27 17.28
C PHE A 16 -16.11 -2.96 16.00
N ILE A 17 -16.36 -3.69 14.90
CA ILE A 17 -15.71 -3.46 13.61
C ILE A 17 -16.07 -2.08 13.06
N LEU A 18 -17.35 -1.69 13.14
CA LEU A 18 -17.80 -0.38 12.69
C LEU A 18 -17.19 0.75 13.52
N ALA A 19 -17.14 0.62 14.84
CA ALA A 19 -16.51 1.62 15.71
C ALA A 19 -15.00 1.77 15.42
N ALA A 20 -14.29 0.68 15.20
CA ALA A 20 -12.89 0.70 14.80
C ALA A 20 -12.70 1.37 13.43
N ALA A 21 -13.55 1.04 12.46
CA ALA A 21 -13.53 1.65 11.12
C ALA A 21 -13.76 3.17 11.19
N ILE A 22 -14.72 3.63 11.99
CA ILE A 22 -15.01 5.06 12.17
C ILE A 22 -13.82 5.78 12.80
N ALA A 23 -13.14 5.19 13.77
CA ALA A 23 -12.00 5.81 14.45
C ALA A 23 -10.75 5.95 13.58
N SER A 24 -10.53 5.02 12.64
CA SER A 24 -9.32 4.96 11.80
C SER A 24 -9.57 5.32 10.33
N TRP A 25 -10.80 5.69 9.96
CA TRP A 25 -11.19 5.91 8.57
C TRP A 25 -10.32 6.96 7.85
N GLN A 26 -9.91 8.02 8.55
CA GLN A 26 -9.09 9.09 7.96
C GLN A 26 -7.73 8.54 7.49
N THR A 27 -7.05 7.76 8.33
CA THR A 27 -5.78 7.12 7.98
C THR A 27 -5.94 6.16 6.80
N ILE A 28 -6.97 5.30 6.85
CA ILE A 28 -7.26 4.35 5.77
C ILE A 28 -7.51 5.08 4.45
N VAL A 29 -8.35 6.12 4.47
CA VAL A 29 -8.70 6.89 3.26
C VAL A 29 -7.47 7.56 2.65
N VAL A 30 -6.63 8.21 3.46
CA VAL A 30 -5.41 8.89 2.95
C VAL A 30 -4.47 7.89 2.30
N VAL A 31 -4.18 6.77 2.97
CA VAL A 31 -3.24 5.75 2.46
C VAL A 31 -3.78 5.09 1.18
N VAL A 32 -5.09 4.81 1.13
CA VAL A 32 -5.74 4.23 -0.06
C VAL A 32 -5.76 5.22 -1.23
N ILE A 33 -5.98 6.53 -0.98
CA ILE A 33 -5.90 7.54 -2.04
C ILE A 33 -4.48 7.62 -2.62
N ILE A 34 -3.45 7.64 -1.77
CA ILE A 34 -2.05 7.67 -2.23
C ILE A 34 -1.76 6.44 -3.10
N TYR A 35 -2.17 5.25 -2.66
CA TYR A 35 -2.02 4.03 -3.44
C TYR A 35 -2.77 4.10 -4.78
N ALA A 36 -4.01 4.57 -4.78
CA ALA A 36 -4.81 4.72 -5.99
C ALA A 36 -4.14 5.66 -7.00
N LEU A 37 -3.61 6.80 -6.56
CA LEU A 37 -2.90 7.74 -7.42
C LEU A 37 -1.64 7.10 -8.03
N ALA A 38 -0.84 6.39 -7.23
CA ALA A 38 0.34 5.67 -7.71
C ALA A 38 -0.03 4.57 -8.72
N LEU A 39 -1.08 3.79 -8.42
CA LEU A 39 -1.61 2.73 -9.28
C LEU A 39 -2.07 3.29 -10.65
N PHE A 40 -2.91 4.32 -10.64
CA PHE A 40 -3.39 4.96 -11.88
C PHE A 40 -2.24 5.59 -12.66
N GLY A 41 -1.30 6.25 -12.00
CA GLY A 41 -0.11 6.83 -12.62
C GLY A 41 0.74 5.76 -13.32
N ASN A 42 0.96 4.61 -12.66
CA ASN A 42 1.69 3.48 -13.25
C ASN A 42 0.94 2.88 -14.44
N LEU A 43 -0.37 2.66 -14.32
CA LEU A 43 -1.17 2.12 -15.42
C LEU A 43 -1.17 3.07 -16.63
N ALA A 44 -1.36 4.37 -16.41
CA ALA A 44 -1.37 5.37 -17.47
C ALA A 44 -0.02 5.44 -18.19
N THR A 45 1.09 5.55 -17.44
CA THR A 45 2.44 5.63 -18.03
C THR A 45 2.85 4.33 -18.72
N GLY A 46 2.46 3.17 -18.17
CA GLY A 46 2.67 1.87 -18.81
C GLY A 46 1.92 1.72 -20.14
N LEU A 47 0.67 2.19 -20.18
CA LEU A 47 -0.14 2.17 -21.40
C LEU A 47 0.43 3.12 -22.47
N LEU A 48 0.85 4.33 -22.07
CA LEU A 48 1.50 5.28 -22.99
C LEU A 48 2.77 4.69 -23.59
N TYR A 49 3.63 4.08 -22.77
CA TYR A 49 4.83 3.40 -23.23
C TYR A 49 4.51 2.26 -24.19
N ALA A 50 3.55 1.40 -23.87
CA ALA A 50 3.16 0.27 -24.72
C ALA A 50 2.62 0.74 -26.07
N LYS A 51 1.87 1.85 -26.11
CA LYS A 51 1.39 2.46 -27.37
C LYS A 51 2.54 3.06 -28.18
N GLN A 52 3.46 3.80 -27.53
CA GLN A 52 4.61 4.42 -28.22
C GLN A 52 5.52 3.39 -28.86
N THR A 53 5.68 2.21 -28.24
CA THR A 53 6.56 1.13 -28.72
C THR A 53 5.84 0.09 -29.58
N ASN A 54 4.56 0.30 -29.90
CA ASN A 54 3.72 -0.69 -30.58
C ASN A 54 3.75 -2.10 -29.93
N SER A 55 3.99 -2.15 -28.61
CA SER A 55 4.06 -3.40 -27.83
C SER A 55 2.78 -3.69 -27.05
N TYR A 56 1.72 -2.93 -27.30
CA TYR A 56 0.42 -3.15 -26.67
C TYR A 56 -0.16 -4.52 -27.03
N SER A 57 -0.61 -5.25 -26.02
CA SER A 57 -1.30 -6.52 -26.17
C SER A 57 -2.42 -6.59 -25.13
N GLU A 58 -3.62 -6.96 -25.57
CA GLU A 58 -4.77 -7.12 -24.66
C GLU A 58 -4.51 -8.16 -23.57
N GLU A 59 -3.78 -9.23 -23.91
CA GLU A 59 -3.43 -10.26 -22.95
C GLU A 59 -2.52 -9.72 -21.83
N LYS A 60 -1.49 -8.94 -22.18
CA LYS A 60 -0.61 -8.28 -21.19
C LYS A 60 -1.40 -7.30 -20.33
N GLY A 61 -2.31 -6.55 -20.93
CA GLY A 61 -3.21 -5.65 -20.21
C GLY A 61 -4.07 -6.40 -19.20
N ARG A 62 -4.69 -7.49 -19.60
CA ARG A 62 -5.51 -8.34 -18.71
C ARG A 62 -4.70 -8.95 -17.58
N GLN A 63 -3.50 -9.47 -17.84
CA GLN A 63 -2.61 -9.99 -16.81
C GLN A 63 -2.21 -8.91 -15.80
N ALA A 64 -1.93 -7.69 -16.26
CA ALA A 64 -1.64 -6.56 -15.37
C ALA A 64 -2.82 -6.26 -14.44
N VAL A 65 -4.04 -6.24 -14.97
CA VAL A 65 -5.27 -6.03 -14.17
C VAL A 65 -5.45 -7.13 -13.13
N TYR A 66 -5.25 -8.41 -13.48
CA TYR A 66 -5.36 -9.52 -12.52
C TYR A 66 -4.34 -9.43 -11.39
N LYS A 67 -3.07 -9.10 -11.71
CA LYS A 67 -2.03 -8.89 -10.69
C LYS A 67 -2.39 -7.76 -9.74
N LYS A 68 -2.87 -6.63 -10.26
CA LYS A 68 -3.30 -5.48 -9.46
C LYS A 68 -4.53 -5.80 -8.62
N GLY A 69 -5.49 -6.57 -9.17
CA GLY A 69 -6.64 -7.07 -8.44
C GLY A 69 -6.24 -7.92 -7.24
N GLY A 70 -5.23 -8.78 -7.38
CA GLY A 70 -4.67 -9.56 -6.28
C GLY A 70 -4.11 -8.68 -5.15
N VAL A 71 -3.35 -7.62 -5.49
CA VAL A 71 -2.82 -6.67 -4.51
C VAL A 71 -3.95 -5.94 -3.79
N ILE A 72 -4.96 -5.45 -4.52
CA ILE A 72 -6.12 -4.77 -3.94
C ILE A 72 -6.86 -5.70 -2.97
N THR A 73 -7.05 -6.96 -3.35
CA THR A 73 -7.67 -7.97 -2.47
C THR A 73 -6.83 -8.16 -1.20
N GLY A 74 -5.51 -8.25 -1.30
CA GLY A 74 -4.60 -8.32 -0.16
C GLY A 74 -4.74 -7.12 0.79
N ILE A 75 -4.81 -5.91 0.23
CA ILE A 75 -5.03 -4.67 0.99
C ILE A 75 -6.34 -4.74 1.78
N LEU A 76 -7.44 -5.12 1.12
CA LEU A 76 -8.75 -5.23 1.76
C LEU A 76 -8.77 -6.26 2.89
N VAL A 77 -8.14 -7.41 2.69
CA VAL A 77 -8.03 -8.46 3.72
C VAL A 77 -7.23 -7.97 4.92
N LEU A 78 -6.09 -7.29 4.70
CA LEU A 78 -5.25 -6.81 5.79
C LEU A 78 -5.92 -5.68 6.59
N PHE A 79 -6.61 -4.75 5.93
CA PHE A 79 -7.43 -3.77 6.66
C PHE A 79 -8.57 -4.44 7.43
N GLY A 80 -9.19 -5.48 6.88
CA GLY A 80 -10.21 -6.28 7.58
C GLY A 80 -9.65 -6.93 8.85
N LEU A 81 -8.44 -7.49 8.78
CA LEU A 81 -7.74 -8.06 9.94
C LEU A 81 -7.40 -6.98 10.98
N ASP A 82 -6.90 -5.82 10.55
CA ASP A 82 -6.63 -4.70 11.45
C ASP A 82 -7.89 -4.26 12.20
N LEU A 83 -9.01 -4.09 11.49
CA LEU A 83 -10.28 -3.72 12.12
C LEU A 83 -10.75 -4.76 13.15
N MET A 84 -10.53 -6.04 12.87
CA MET A 84 -10.83 -7.11 13.81
C MET A 84 -9.92 -7.04 15.05
N ILE A 85 -8.61 -6.86 14.86
CA ILE A 85 -7.63 -6.71 15.96
C ILE A 85 -7.97 -5.47 16.81
N MET A 86 -8.27 -4.34 16.17
CA MET A 86 -8.69 -3.10 16.85
C MET A 86 -9.96 -3.32 17.67
N GLY A 87 -10.95 -4.04 17.14
CA GLY A 87 -12.16 -4.39 17.87
C GLY A 87 -11.87 -5.24 19.12
N ILE A 88 -11.02 -6.25 18.99
CA ILE A 88 -10.61 -7.11 20.12
C ILE A 88 -9.82 -6.31 21.16
N ALA A 89 -8.85 -5.50 20.74
CA ALA A 89 -8.04 -4.67 21.62
C ALA A 89 -8.92 -3.73 22.46
N ARG A 90 -9.89 -3.06 21.84
CA ARG A 90 -10.87 -2.20 22.57
C ARG A 90 -11.70 -2.97 23.58
N SER A 91 -12.07 -4.22 23.30
CA SER A 91 -12.81 -5.04 24.27
C SER A 91 -11.98 -5.42 25.50
N ALA A 92 -10.65 -5.34 25.39
CA ALA A 92 -9.68 -5.60 26.45
C ALA A 92 -9.09 -4.31 27.06
N ASP A 93 -9.71 -3.13 26.80
CA ASP A 93 -9.22 -1.81 27.22
C ASP A 93 -7.78 -1.49 26.74
N ILE A 94 -7.35 -2.10 25.61
CA ILE A 94 -6.06 -1.83 24.97
C ILE A 94 -6.25 -0.78 23.89
N THR A 95 -5.47 0.30 23.95
CA THR A 95 -5.46 1.33 22.92
C THR A 95 -4.68 0.84 21.70
N TYR A 96 -5.39 0.55 20.62
CA TYR A 96 -4.82 0.19 19.32
C TYR A 96 -5.67 0.87 18.23
N ASP A 97 -5.23 2.06 17.80
CA ASP A 97 -6.06 2.95 16.97
C ASP A 97 -5.59 3.08 15.53
N VAL A 98 -4.49 2.43 15.15
CA VAL A 98 -3.93 2.51 13.79
C VAL A 98 -4.03 1.15 13.10
N PRO A 99 -4.59 1.07 11.88
CA PRO A 99 -4.64 -0.16 11.08
C PRO A 99 -3.25 -0.45 10.48
N PHE A 100 -2.38 -1.08 11.28
CA PHE A 100 -0.94 -1.20 11.01
C PHE A 100 -0.62 -2.09 9.81
N LEU A 101 -1.23 -3.28 9.73
CA LEU A 101 -0.96 -4.25 8.67
C LEU A 101 -1.40 -3.72 7.29
N GLY A 102 -2.61 -3.18 7.23
CA GLY A 102 -3.15 -2.58 6.02
C GLY A 102 -2.35 -1.37 5.57
N CYS A 103 -1.94 -0.50 6.50
CA CYS A 103 -1.13 0.68 6.19
C CYS A 103 0.25 0.31 5.66
N ILE A 104 0.97 -0.63 6.28
CA ILE A 104 2.28 -1.07 5.82
C ILE A 104 2.19 -1.69 4.44
N PHE A 105 1.29 -2.64 4.23
CA PHE A 105 1.16 -3.32 2.94
C PHE A 105 0.71 -2.36 1.84
N THR A 106 -0.21 -1.42 2.14
CA THR A 106 -0.64 -0.40 1.18
C THR A 106 0.49 0.57 0.86
N GLY A 107 1.26 1.00 1.86
CA GLY A 107 2.43 1.87 1.68
C GLY A 107 3.51 1.21 0.82
N TYR A 108 3.82 -0.06 1.09
CA TYR A 108 4.71 -0.87 0.25
C TYR A 108 4.22 -0.94 -1.20
N SER A 109 2.95 -1.29 -1.38
CA SER A 109 2.35 -1.38 -2.71
C SER A 109 2.36 -0.04 -3.45
N ALA A 110 2.10 1.08 -2.74
CA ALA A 110 2.17 2.42 -3.30
C ALA A 110 3.59 2.79 -3.75
N ALA A 111 4.61 2.49 -2.94
CA ALA A 111 6.01 2.73 -3.27
C ALA A 111 6.44 1.94 -4.53
N HIS A 112 6.04 0.68 -4.62
CA HIS A 112 6.30 -0.18 -5.79
C HIS A 112 5.61 0.35 -7.06
N GLU A 113 4.34 0.77 -6.97
CA GLU A 113 3.62 1.37 -8.09
C GLU A 113 4.28 2.69 -8.53
N PHE A 114 4.72 3.51 -7.57
CA PHE A 114 5.40 4.78 -7.85
C PHE A 114 6.76 4.55 -8.54
N ALA A 115 7.57 3.62 -8.05
CA ALA A 115 8.85 3.25 -8.68
C ALA A 115 8.64 2.76 -10.12
N SER A 116 7.64 1.91 -10.34
CA SER A 116 7.26 1.42 -11.68
C SER A 116 6.79 2.55 -12.60
N MET A 117 6.02 3.51 -12.08
CA MET A 117 5.59 4.70 -12.80
C MET A 117 6.79 5.55 -13.26
N LEU A 118 7.74 5.83 -12.35
CA LEU A 118 8.96 6.57 -12.69
C LEU A 118 9.79 5.86 -13.76
N HIS A 119 9.89 4.54 -13.68
CA HIS A 119 10.56 3.74 -14.69
C HIS A 119 9.90 3.87 -16.08
N ASN A 120 8.57 3.82 -16.13
CA ASN A 120 7.82 4.03 -17.37
C ASN A 120 8.02 5.44 -17.94
N ILE A 121 8.02 6.47 -17.07
CA ILE A 121 8.29 7.87 -17.46
C ILE A 121 9.67 8.00 -18.11
N LYS A 122 10.69 7.35 -17.56
CA LYS A 122 12.04 7.31 -18.16
C LYS A 122 12.05 6.64 -19.52
N LYS A 123 11.38 5.52 -19.65
CA LYS A 123 11.25 4.80 -20.93
C LYS A 123 10.53 5.61 -22.01
N LEU A 124 9.64 6.52 -21.63
CA LEU A 124 8.99 7.48 -22.52
C LEU A 124 9.92 8.61 -22.99
N GLY A 125 11.19 8.63 -22.52
CA GLY A 125 12.19 9.66 -22.86
C GLY A 125 12.17 10.88 -21.95
N ASN A 126 11.33 10.92 -20.93
CA ASN A 126 11.28 12.02 -19.98
C ASN A 126 12.41 11.92 -18.95
N LYS A 127 12.95 13.08 -18.56
CA LYS A 127 13.97 13.16 -17.51
C LYS A 127 13.30 13.10 -16.14
N VAL A 128 13.65 12.11 -15.33
CA VAL A 128 13.28 12.04 -13.91
C VAL A 128 14.46 12.59 -13.10
N PRO A 129 14.23 13.55 -12.17
CA PRO A 129 15.29 14.01 -11.29
C PRO A 129 15.88 12.87 -10.48
N LYS A 130 17.21 12.75 -10.45
CA LYS A 130 17.93 11.69 -9.74
C LYS A 130 17.54 11.59 -8.25
N ALA A 131 17.25 12.73 -7.63
CA ALA A 131 16.79 12.75 -6.23
C ALA A 131 15.50 11.94 -6.03
N ILE A 132 14.51 12.13 -6.93
CA ILE A 132 13.21 11.41 -6.85
C ILE A 132 13.42 9.91 -7.12
N GLU A 133 14.26 9.57 -8.09
CA GLU A 133 14.59 8.19 -8.41
C GLU A 133 15.28 7.47 -7.23
N ASN A 134 16.24 8.13 -6.61
CA ASN A 134 16.93 7.59 -5.43
C ASN A 134 15.98 7.40 -4.25
N VAL A 135 15.06 8.34 -4.02
CA VAL A 135 14.04 8.22 -2.96
C VAL A 135 13.15 7.00 -3.22
N ALA A 136 12.64 6.85 -4.44
CA ALA A 136 11.77 5.73 -4.80
C ALA A 136 12.47 4.38 -4.61
N LYS A 137 13.72 4.26 -5.10
CA LYS A 137 14.54 3.05 -4.99
C LYS A 137 14.84 2.71 -3.54
N LYS A 138 15.26 3.69 -2.72
CA LYS A 138 15.54 3.46 -1.30
C LYS A 138 14.29 3.08 -0.50
N ALA A 139 13.14 3.68 -0.81
CA ALA A 139 11.89 3.31 -0.20
C ALA A 139 11.51 1.85 -0.52
N GLU A 140 11.67 1.42 -1.76
CA GLU A 140 11.42 0.03 -2.18
C GLU A 140 12.36 -0.94 -1.48
N GLU A 141 13.69 -0.68 -1.51
CA GLU A 141 14.70 -1.52 -0.87
C GLU A 141 14.52 -1.64 0.65
N ALA A 142 14.19 -0.54 1.32
CA ALA A 142 13.97 -0.54 2.76
C ALA A 142 12.72 -1.34 3.15
N LEU A 143 11.66 -1.22 2.37
CA LEU A 143 10.42 -1.97 2.59
C LEU A 143 10.62 -3.46 2.31
N ASP A 144 11.40 -3.84 1.29
CA ASP A 144 11.76 -5.24 1.01
C ASP A 144 12.56 -5.87 2.16
N GLN A 145 13.38 -5.07 2.84
CA GLN A 145 14.14 -5.50 4.03
C GLN A 145 13.31 -5.48 5.32
N GLY A 146 12.04 -5.09 5.27
CA GLY A 146 11.19 -4.92 6.45
C GLY A 146 11.62 -3.76 7.36
N LYS A 147 12.41 -2.82 6.84
CA LYS A 147 12.85 -1.62 7.55
C LYS A 147 11.99 -0.43 7.14
N ILE A 148 11.57 0.37 8.11
CA ILE A 148 10.96 1.68 7.84
C ILE A 148 12.11 2.69 7.81
N PRO A 149 12.50 3.19 6.61
CA PRO A 149 13.60 4.14 6.53
C PRO A 149 13.22 5.44 7.25
N SER A 150 14.14 5.99 8.02
CA SER A 150 13.92 7.31 8.59
C SER A 150 13.89 8.35 7.46
N PHE A 151 13.11 9.40 7.62
CA PHE A 151 13.01 10.49 6.64
C PHE A 151 14.39 11.12 6.35
N LYS A 152 15.27 11.13 7.35
CA LYS A 152 16.66 11.61 7.24
C LYS A 152 17.51 10.71 6.32
N GLU A 153 17.42 9.39 6.43
CA GLU A 153 18.12 8.44 5.57
C GLU A 153 17.67 8.53 4.10
N ILE A 154 16.38 8.81 3.89
CA ILE A 154 15.81 8.98 2.56
C ILE A 154 16.38 10.21 1.87
N ILE A 155 16.49 11.35 2.59
CA ILE A 155 16.92 12.64 2.00
C ILE A 155 18.45 12.77 1.94
N GLU A 156 19.19 12.40 2.99
CA GLU A 156 20.63 12.63 3.08
C GLU A 156 21.47 11.68 2.24
N GLY A 157 20.89 10.63 1.71
CA GLY A 157 21.56 9.75 0.74
C GLY A 157 22.83 9.06 1.28
N LYS A 158 23.00 8.94 2.60
CA LYS A 158 24.15 8.26 3.18
C LYS A 158 24.12 6.79 2.80
N ASP A 159 25.02 6.39 1.93
CA ASP A 159 25.39 5.01 1.69
C ASP A 159 25.87 4.39 3.01
N SER A 160 25.04 3.53 3.59
CA SER A 160 25.44 2.65 4.70
C SER A 160 26.23 1.43 4.16
N GLY A 161 27.11 1.66 3.23
CA GLY A 161 27.83 0.61 2.52
C GLY A 161 29.29 0.93 2.27
N GLN A 162 30.03 1.42 3.28
CA GLN A 162 31.51 1.35 3.29
C GLN A 162 32.01 1.69 4.70
N ASP A 163 32.11 0.71 5.55
CA ASP A 163 33.10 0.60 6.61
C ASP A 163 33.14 -0.86 7.08
N GLU A 164 33.68 -1.73 6.22
CA GLU A 164 34.36 -2.96 6.63
C GLU A 164 35.70 -3.02 5.87
N ASN A 165 36.72 -2.50 6.53
CA ASN A 165 38.11 -2.89 6.38
C ASN A 165 38.65 -3.31 7.72
#